data_26c50aee9738ee85c369f8ef780ee1aa
#
_entry.id   26c50aee9738ee85c369f8ef780ee1aa
#
_cell.length_a   1.000
_cell.length_b   1.000
_cell.length_c   1.000
_cell.angle_alpha   90.00
_cell.angle_beta   90.00
_cell.angle_gamma   90.00
#
_symmetry.space_group_name_H-M   'P 1'
#
loop_
_entity.id
_entity.type
_entity.pdbx_description
1 polymer ?
#
loop_
_entity_poly.entity_id
_entity_poly.type
_entity_poly.pdbx_seq_one_letter_code
_entity_poly.pdbx_strand_id
1 'polypeptide(L)'
;IFSKLPYVDKAKVTRALPNRVTITIQESSAMAYVQADDGYWVVDQNCKLLKSVTESELTGLARVDGITPVEPKVGEVLKAGEADAPKVTYLAAILGQLLTRDMASKVTVIDLSDASNPGFTYDGRFTVRLGANENVEYKFGMLQSAVSQLTDSDTGTIDLSIDKRAHFSPG
;
A
#
# COMPACT_ATOMS: atom_id res chain seq x y z
N ILE A 1 -20.00 12.33 -5.44
CA ILE A 1 -19.67 12.64 -4.04
C ILE A 1 -18.19 12.38 -3.79
N PHE A 2 -17.63 11.23 -4.18
CA PHE A 2 -16.24 10.82 -3.88
C PHE A 2 -15.17 11.70 -4.55
N SER A 3 -15.40 12.23 -5.76
CA SER A 3 -14.47 13.16 -6.42
C SER A 3 -14.35 14.53 -5.71
N LYS A 4 -15.35 14.91 -4.90
CA LYS A 4 -15.33 16.16 -4.10
C LYS A 4 -14.85 15.92 -2.67
N LEU A 5 -14.80 14.67 -2.21
CA LEU A 5 -14.38 14.26 -0.87
C LEU A 5 -13.43 13.06 -1.00
N PRO A 6 -12.20 13.27 -1.47
CA PRO A 6 -11.27 12.17 -1.77
C PRO A 6 -10.93 11.33 -0.54
N TYR A 7 -10.96 11.91 0.65
CA TYR A 7 -10.72 11.21 1.92
C TYR A 7 -11.90 10.39 2.45
N VAL A 8 -13.03 10.31 1.72
CA VAL A 8 -14.12 9.40 2.06
C VAL A 8 -13.94 8.10 1.28
N ASP A 9 -13.68 7.00 1.99
CA ASP A 9 -13.61 5.65 1.40
C ASP A 9 -15.01 5.10 1.20
N LYS A 10 -15.80 5.06 2.27
CA LYS A 10 -17.19 4.58 2.23
C LYS A 10 -18.13 5.50 3.00
N ALA A 11 -19.31 5.69 2.47
CA ALA A 11 -20.40 6.39 3.16
C ALA A 11 -21.64 5.50 3.18
N LYS A 12 -22.15 5.20 4.38
CA LYS A 12 -23.40 4.46 4.57
C LYS A 12 -24.44 5.38 5.17
N VAL A 13 -25.56 5.55 4.48
CA VAL A 13 -26.69 6.33 4.98
C VAL A 13 -27.80 5.36 5.40
N THR A 14 -28.19 5.44 6.66
CA THR A 14 -29.32 4.67 7.20
C THR A 14 -30.39 5.63 7.68
N ARG A 15 -31.65 5.34 7.36
CA ARG A 15 -32.81 6.10 7.81
C ARG A 15 -33.61 5.28 8.80
N ALA A 16 -33.89 5.85 9.96
CA ALA A 16 -34.79 5.27 10.94
C ALA A 16 -36.00 6.20 11.17
N LEU A 17 -37.19 5.62 11.16
CA LEU A 17 -38.43 6.37 11.43
C LEU A 17 -38.50 6.74 12.93
N PRO A 18 -39.13 7.86 13.28
CA PRO A 18 -39.82 8.77 12.37
C PRO A 18 -38.91 9.78 11.64
N ASN A 19 -37.76 10.24 12.18
CA ASN A 19 -37.01 11.37 11.63
C ASN A 19 -35.47 11.27 11.86
N ARG A 20 -34.92 10.06 11.93
CA ARG A 20 -33.46 9.91 12.13
C ARG A 20 -32.78 9.50 10.86
N VAL A 21 -31.72 10.24 10.46
CA VAL A 21 -30.77 9.86 9.41
C VAL A 21 -29.41 9.69 10.09
N THR A 22 -28.79 8.54 9.91
CA THR A 22 -27.42 8.27 10.37
C THR A 22 -26.52 8.15 9.14
N ILE A 23 -25.44 8.93 9.11
CA ILE A 23 -24.42 8.86 8.08
C ILE A 23 -23.16 8.31 8.76
N THR A 24 -22.73 7.13 8.32
CA THR A 24 -21.48 6.53 8.76
C THR A 24 -20.46 6.73 7.65
N ILE A 25 -19.34 7.36 7.96
CA ILE A 25 -18.25 7.62 7.01
C ILE A 25 -17.06 6.79 7.44
N GLN A 26 -16.46 6.08 6.47
CA GLN A 26 -15.14 5.47 6.60
C GLN A 26 -14.16 6.37 5.84
N GLU A 27 -13.13 6.83 6.53
CA GLU A 27 -12.13 7.71 5.95
C GLU A 27 -11.03 6.92 5.26
N SER A 28 -10.51 7.47 4.15
CA SER A 28 -9.29 7.00 3.49
C SER A 28 -8.07 7.58 4.20
N SER A 29 -7.10 6.74 4.49
CA SER A 29 -5.81 7.16 5.06
C SER A 29 -4.75 7.25 3.95
N ALA A 30 -3.97 8.32 3.95
CA ALA A 30 -2.79 8.43 3.11
C ALA A 30 -1.75 7.37 3.54
N MET A 31 -1.31 6.52 2.63
CA MET A 31 -0.40 5.42 2.94
C MET A 31 0.89 5.45 2.14
N ALA A 32 0.81 5.82 0.86
CA ALA A 32 1.93 5.79 -0.04
C ALA A 32 1.82 6.91 -1.07
N TYR A 33 2.87 7.09 -1.86
CA TYR A 33 2.86 8.00 -2.99
C TYR A 33 3.54 7.39 -4.22
N VAL A 34 3.08 7.82 -5.38
CA VAL A 34 3.65 7.50 -6.68
C VAL A 34 4.16 8.79 -7.34
N GLN A 35 5.22 8.69 -8.11
CA GLN A 35 5.75 9.80 -8.87
C GLN A 35 5.09 9.84 -10.26
N ALA A 36 4.64 11.02 -10.68
CA ALA A 36 4.17 11.32 -12.03
C ALA A 36 4.99 12.48 -12.62
N ASP A 37 4.77 12.80 -13.89
CA ASP A 37 5.50 13.89 -14.57
C ASP A 37 5.24 15.26 -13.95
N ASP A 38 4.07 15.45 -13.35
CA ASP A 38 3.59 16.70 -12.74
C ASP A 38 3.82 16.79 -11.22
N GLY A 39 4.49 15.79 -10.60
CA GLY A 39 4.76 15.76 -9.17
C GLY A 39 4.46 14.42 -8.52
N TYR A 40 4.02 14.47 -7.26
CA TYR A 40 3.76 13.27 -6.46
C TYR A 40 2.27 13.14 -6.16
N TRP A 41 1.76 11.93 -6.21
CA TRP A 41 0.35 11.62 -5.95
C TRP A 41 0.21 10.66 -4.78
N VAL A 42 -0.52 11.11 -3.77
CA VAL A 42 -0.78 10.32 -2.55
C VAL A 42 -1.94 9.38 -2.79
N VAL A 43 -1.76 8.12 -2.37
CA VAL A 43 -2.75 7.06 -2.49
C VAL A 43 -3.16 6.48 -1.13
N ASP A 44 -4.40 6.00 -1.06
CA ASP A 44 -4.92 5.22 0.07
C ASP A 44 -4.70 3.71 -0.12
N GLN A 45 -5.23 2.89 0.79
CA GLN A 45 -5.15 1.43 0.77
C GLN A 45 -5.77 0.77 -0.47
N ASN A 46 -6.63 1.47 -1.19
CA ASN A 46 -7.29 0.99 -2.41
C ASN A 46 -6.64 1.58 -3.68
N CYS A 47 -5.47 2.20 -3.56
CA CYS A 47 -4.83 2.96 -4.62
C CYS A 47 -5.68 4.12 -5.16
N LYS A 48 -6.59 4.69 -4.35
CA LYS A 48 -7.33 5.89 -4.71
C LYS A 48 -6.45 7.11 -4.52
N LEU A 49 -6.41 7.98 -5.53
CA LEU A 49 -5.65 9.22 -5.55
C LEU A 49 -6.33 10.25 -4.64
N LEU A 50 -5.67 10.63 -3.56
CA LEU A 50 -6.21 11.54 -2.55
C LEU A 50 -5.89 13.00 -2.87
N LYS A 51 -4.65 13.27 -3.24
CA LYS A 51 -4.15 14.61 -3.58
C LYS A 51 -2.85 14.54 -4.38
N SER A 52 -2.56 15.58 -5.15
CA SER A 52 -1.22 15.87 -5.65
C SER A 52 -0.46 16.70 -4.63
N VAL A 53 0.83 16.45 -4.45
CA VAL A 53 1.67 17.08 -3.43
C VAL A 53 3.07 17.37 -3.97
N THR A 54 3.77 18.23 -3.26
CA THR A 54 5.19 18.48 -3.45
C THR A 54 6.04 17.55 -2.57
N GLU A 55 7.32 17.44 -2.85
CA GLU A 55 8.26 16.58 -2.11
C GLU A 55 8.26 16.84 -0.60
N SER A 56 8.06 18.09 -0.18
CA SER A 56 8.05 18.46 1.24
C SER A 56 6.88 17.87 2.05
N GLU A 57 5.84 17.37 1.39
CA GLU A 57 4.64 16.80 2.03
C GLU A 57 4.65 15.26 2.10
N LEU A 58 5.74 14.60 1.68
CA LEU A 58 5.84 13.15 1.56
C LEU A 58 6.24 12.45 2.87
N THR A 59 6.51 13.18 3.93
CA THR A 59 6.98 12.62 5.21
C THR A 59 5.99 11.60 5.77
N GLY A 60 6.50 10.43 6.11
CA GLY A 60 5.70 9.35 6.72
C GLY A 60 4.89 8.50 5.72
N LEU A 61 5.05 8.74 4.42
CA LEU A 61 4.43 7.95 3.36
C LEU A 61 5.44 7.01 2.71
N ALA A 62 5.01 5.82 2.35
CA ALA A 62 5.83 4.87 1.59
C ALA A 62 5.98 5.34 0.14
N ARG A 63 7.20 5.33 -0.39
CA ARG A 63 7.44 5.54 -1.83
C ARG A 63 7.06 4.28 -2.61
N VAL A 64 6.39 4.44 -3.74
CA VAL A 64 6.10 3.35 -4.67
C VAL A 64 6.91 3.52 -5.94
N ASP A 65 7.75 2.55 -6.24
CA ASP A 65 8.56 2.50 -7.46
C ASP A 65 7.98 1.48 -8.45
N GLY A 66 8.15 1.74 -9.74
CA GLY A 66 7.77 0.81 -10.82
C GLY A 66 6.34 0.94 -11.31
N ILE A 67 5.61 1.99 -10.93
CA ILE A 67 4.30 2.35 -11.49
C ILE A 67 4.35 3.80 -11.96
N THR A 68 4.00 4.02 -13.22
CA THR A 68 3.85 5.38 -13.77
C THR A 68 2.36 5.69 -13.91
N PRO A 69 1.84 6.70 -13.17
CA PRO A 69 0.45 7.12 -13.29
C PRO A 69 0.11 7.62 -14.69
N VAL A 70 -1.09 7.30 -15.16
CA VAL A 70 -1.64 7.80 -16.44
C VAL A 70 -2.86 8.66 -16.12
N GLU A 71 -2.81 9.93 -16.57
CA GLU A 71 -3.87 10.92 -16.34
C GLU A 71 -4.43 10.92 -14.90
N PRO A 72 -3.58 11.12 -13.88
CA PRO A 72 -4.01 11.01 -12.49
C PRO A 72 -5.04 12.07 -12.14
N LYS A 73 -6.11 11.67 -11.43
CA LYS A 73 -7.19 12.57 -10.99
C LYS A 73 -7.59 12.27 -9.56
N VAL A 74 -7.73 13.32 -8.76
CA VAL A 74 -8.18 13.22 -7.37
C VAL A 74 -9.53 12.49 -7.27
N GLY A 75 -9.62 11.52 -6.37
CA GLY A 75 -10.82 10.73 -6.11
C GLY A 75 -10.99 9.52 -7.04
N GLU A 76 -10.16 9.36 -8.08
CA GLU A 76 -10.14 8.17 -8.93
C GLU A 76 -9.10 7.16 -8.43
N VAL A 77 -9.29 5.90 -8.80
CA VAL A 77 -8.27 4.86 -8.57
C VAL A 77 -7.11 5.11 -9.53
N LEU A 78 -5.90 4.94 -9.03
CA LEU A 78 -4.65 5.03 -9.80
C LEU A 78 -4.76 4.19 -11.07
N LYS A 79 -4.54 4.82 -12.21
CA LYS A 79 -4.46 4.18 -13.52
C LYS A 79 -3.01 4.15 -13.97
N ALA A 80 -2.61 3.07 -14.58
CA ALA A 80 -1.30 2.89 -15.17
C ALA A 80 -1.44 2.30 -16.59
N GLY A 81 -0.37 2.33 -17.36
CA GLY A 81 -0.34 1.69 -18.67
C GLY A 81 -0.63 0.17 -18.57
N GLU A 82 -0.98 -0.46 -19.72
CA GLU A 82 -1.35 -1.90 -19.76
C GLU A 82 -0.33 -2.80 -19.06
N ALA A 83 0.96 -2.52 -19.22
CA ALA A 83 2.05 -3.29 -18.61
C ALA A 83 2.07 -3.17 -17.08
N ASP A 84 1.65 -2.03 -16.53
CA ASP A 84 1.71 -1.73 -15.10
C ASP A 84 0.35 -1.92 -14.39
N ALA A 85 -0.75 -2.12 -15.13
CA ALA A 85 -2.06 -2.32 -14.54
C ALA A 85 -2.12 -3.48 -13.51
N PRO A 86 -1.45 -4.65 -13.71
CA PRO A 86 -1.37 -5.70 -12.71
C PRO A 86 -0.64 -5.26 -11.44
N LYS A 87 0.36 -4.36 -11.56
CA LYS A 87 1.10 -3.82 -10.41
C LYS A 87 0.22 -2.95 -9.51
N VAL A 88 -0.72 -2.20 -10.07
CA VAL A 88 -1.70 -1.42 -9.29
C VAL A 88 -2.57 -2.34 -8.43
N THR A 89 -3.03 -3.45 -9.00
CA THR A 89 -3.79 -4.46 -8.26
C THR A 89 -2.96 -5.07 -7.13
N TYR A 90 -1.69 -5.35 -7.39
CA TYR A 90 -0.78 -5.87 -6.37
C TYR A 90 -0.48 -4.84 -5.29
N LEU A 91 -0.25 -3.58 -5.66
CA LEU A 91 -0.07 -2.48 -4.72
C LEU A 91 -1.26 -2.37 -3.75
N ALA A 92 -2.49 -2.41 -4.26
CA ALA A 92 -3.69 -2.37 -3.43
C ALA A 92 -3.74 -3.56 -2.44
N ALA A 93 -3.36 -4.76 -2.87
CA ALA A 93 -3.28 -5.92 -2.00
C ALA A 93 -2.23 -5.74 -0.89
N ILE A 94 -1.04 -5.21 -1.22
CA ILE A 94 0.02 -4.91 -0.26
C ILE A 94 -0.45 -3.85 0.75
N LEU A 95 -0.95 -2.70 0.27
CA LEU A 95 -1.40 -1.60 1.13
C LEU A 95 -2.55 -2.03 2.05
N GLY A 96 -3.48 -2.85 1.56
CA GLY A 96 -4.55 -3.42 2.36
C GLY A 96 -4.04 -4.30 3.51
N GLN A 97 -3.02 -5.14 3.27
CA GLN A 97 -2.41 -5.96 4.33
C GLN A 97 -1.60 -5.12 5.32
N LEU A 98 -0.86 -4.12 4.83
CA LEU A 98 -0.11 -3.19 5.69
C LEU A 98 -1.05 -2.44 6.64
N LEU A 99 -2.20 -1.97 6.15
CA LEU A 99 -3.20 -1.30 6.97
C LEU A 99 -3.83 -2.24 8.00
N THR A 100 -4.30 -3.40 7.55
CA THR A 100 -5.01 -4.37 8.40
C THR A 100 -4.15 -4.88 9.56
N ARG A 101 -2.82 -4.90 9.37
CA ARG A 101 -1.85 -5.43 10.33
C ARG A 101 -1.08 -4.35 11.09
N ASP A 102 -1.44 -3.07 10.90
CA ASP A 102 -0.76 -1.91 11.50
C ASP A 102 0.75 -1.87 11.21
N MET A 103 1.12 -2.23 9.97
CA MET A 103 2.52 -2.31 9.53
C MET A 103 2.94 -1.14 8.65
N ALA A 104 2.00 -0.29 8.23
CA ALA A 104 2.23 0.75 7.23
C ALA A 104 3.32 1.76 7.64
N SER A 105 3.37 2.15 8.91
CA SER A 105 4.34 3.11 9.44
C SER A 105 5.80 2.64 9.38
N LYS A 106 6.02 1.34 9.19
CA LYS A 106 7.34 0.72 9.12
C LYS A 106 7.82 0.47 7.68
N VAL A 107 7.00 0.78 6.68
CA VAL A 107 7.35 0.61 5.27
C VAL A 107 7.75 1.96 4.69
N THR A 108 8.93 2.02 4.08
CA THR A 108 9.47 3.25 3.49
C THR A 108 9.46 3.24 1.97
N VAL A 109 9.67 2.07 1.35
CA VAL A 109 9.68 1.89 -0.10
C VAL A 109 8.94 0.62 -0.45
N ILE A 110 8.06 0.68 -1.45
CA ILE A 110 7.44 -0.47 -2.10
C ILE A 110 7.95 -0.48 -3.54
N ASP A 111 8.73 -1.49 -3.90
CA ASP A 111 9.34 -1.63 -5.21
C ASP A 111 8.60 -2.68 -6.05
N LEU A 112 7.98 -2.21 -7.11
CA LEU A 112 7.27 -3.00 -8.12
C LEU A 112 7.93 -2.87 -9.50
N SER A 113 9.18 -2.39 -9.57
CA SER A 113 9.91 -2.21 -10.82
C SER A 113 10.18 -3.55 -11.49
N ASP A 114 10.57 -4.55 -10.70
CA ASP A 114 10.72 -5.94 -11.16
C ASP A 114 9.44 -6.73 -10.89
N ALA A 115 8.66 -6.99 -11.92
CA ALA A 115 7.41 -7.76 -11.82
C ALA A 115 7.62 -9.21 -11.35
N SER A 116 8.84 -9.76 -11.49
CA SER A 116 9.18 -11.12 -11.05
C SER A 116 9.56 -11.18 -9.57
N ASN A 117 9.96 -10.05 -8.99
CA ASN A 117 10.43 -9.99 -7.60
C ASN A 117 10.01 -8.71 -6.87
N PRO A 118 8.71 -8.39 -6.85
CA PRO A 118 8.22 -7.24 -6.12
C PRO A 118 8.44 -7.38 -4.60
N GLY A 119 8.64 -6.26 -3.93
CA GLY A 119 8.91 -6.28 -2.51
C GLY A 119 8.82 -4.91 -1.86
N PHE A 120 9.28 -4.81 -0.64
CA PHE A 120 9.32 -3.56 0.11
C PHE A 120 10.40 -3.53 1.20
N THR A 121 10.80 -2.34 1.60
CA THR A 121 11.69 -2.13 2.75
C THR A 121 10.87 -2.00 4.02
N TYR A 122 11.15 -2.84 5.01
CA TYR A 122 10.43 -2.90 6.28
C TYR A 122 11.33 -2.55 7.45
N ASP A 123 10.84 -1.66 8.32
CA ASP A 123 11.47 -1.22 9.57
C ASP A 123 12.90 -0.64 9.39
N GLY A 124 13.22 -0.20 8.16
CA GLY A 124 14.56 0.27 7.79
C GLY A 124 15.66 -0.81 7.83
N ARG A 125 15.32 -2.06 8.16
CA ARG A 125 16.25 -3.16 8.41
C ARG A 125 16.11 -4.32 7.42
N PHE A 126 14.92 -4.54 6.90
CA PHE A 126 14.63 -5.72 6.11
C PHE A 126 14.21 -5.37 4.68
N THR A 127 14.81 -6.05 3.72
CA THR A 127 14.28 -6.14 2.36
C THR A 127 13.33 -7.34 2.29
N VAL A 128 12.04 -7.09 2.11
CA VAL A 128 11.03 -8.14 2.00
C VAL A 128 10.76 -8.41 0.52
N ARG A 129 10.91 -9.66 0.10
CA ARG A 129 10.60 -10.14 -1.25
C ARG A 129 9.29 -10.89 -1.24
N LEU A 130 8.31 -10.45 -2.03
CA LEU A 130 6.97 -11.02 -2.04
C LEU A 130 6.76 -12.06 -3.16
N GLY A 131 7.47 -11.93 -4.29
CA GLY A 131 7.23 -12.76 -5.45
C GLY A 131 5.85 -12.49 -6.07
N ALA A 132 5.21 -13.51 -6.67
CA ALA A 132 3.94 -13.37 -7.37
C ALA A 132 2.79 -12.83 -6.47
N ASN A 133 1.81 -12.18 -7.10
CA ASN A 133 0.59 -11.67 -6.45
C ASN A 133 -0.38 -12.82 -6.11
N GLU A 134 0.07 -13.74 -5.27
CA GLU A 134 -0.69 -14.89 -4.82
C GLU A 134 -0.55 -15.05 -3.32
N ASN A 135 -1.65 -15.41 -2.64
CA ASN A 135 -1.67 -15.67 -1.19
C ASN A 135 -1.07 -14.54 -0.34
N VAL A 136 -1.29 -13.27 -0.75
CA VAL A 136 -0.67 -12.09 -0.13
C VAL A 136 -0.95 -12.05 1.37
N GLU A 137 -2.19 -12.32 1.79
CA GLU A 137 -2.56 -12.38 3.21
C GLU A 137 -1.72 -13.40 4.00
N TYR A 138 -1.50 -14.58 3.45
CA TYR A 138 -0.69 -15.62 4.05
C TYR A 138 0.79 -15.21 4.15
N LYS A 139 1.34 -14.60 3.08
CA LYS A 139 2.71 -14.07 3.07
C LYS A 139 2.93 -13.02 4.16
N PHE A 140 1.98 -12.12 4.37
CA PHE A 140 2.07 -11.14 5.44
C PHE A 140 1.95 -11.77 6.83
N GLY A 141 1.18 -12.85 7.00
CA GLY A 141 1.18 -13.65 8.22
C GLY A 141 2.54 -14.28 8.50
N MET A 142 3.19 -14.84 7.47
CA MET A 142 4.55 -15.38 7.58
C MET A 142 5.57 -14.28 7.91
N LEU A 143 5.45 -13.10 7.31
CA LEU A 143 6.31 -11.96 7.62
C LEU A 143 6.24 -11.58 9.10
N GLN A 144 5.03 -11.42 9.64
CA GLN A 144 4.85 -11.10 11.07
C GLN A 144 5.47 -12.18 11.97
N SER A 145 5.28 -13.44 11.64
CA SER A 145 5.87 -14.55 12.38
C SER A 145 7.40 -14.54 12.30
N ALA A 146 7.98 -14.29 11.13
CA ALA A 146 9.42 -14.19 10.96
C ALA A 146 10.01 -13.03 11.76
N VAL A 147 9.44 -11.81 11.60
CA VAL A 147 9.92 -10.62 12.31
C VAL A 147 9.82 -10.77 13.83
N SER A 148 8.79 -11.43 14.34
CA SER A 148 8.63 -11.66 15.79
C SER A 148 9.71 -12.58 16.41
N GLN A 149 10.45 -13.31 15.59
CA GLN A 149 11.55 -14.20 16.01
C GLN A 149 12.93 -13.56 15.86
N LEU A 150 13.00 -12.39 15.21
CA LEU A 150 14.24 -11.64 15.00
C LEU A 150 14.44 -10.62 16.10
N THR A 151 15.69 -10.29 16.36
CA THR A 151 16.08 -9.27 17.34
C THR A 151 16.16 -7.88 16.70
N ASP A 152 16.25 -6.83 17.51
CA ASP A 152 16.36 -5.45 17.03
C ASP A 152 17.65 -5.17 16.26
N SER A 153 18.67 -5.99 16.42
CA SER A 153 19.97 -5.90 15.72
C SER A 153 20.00 -6.67 14.40
N ASP A 154 18.99 -7.53 14.13
CA ASP A 154 18.97 -8.29 12.90
C ASP A 154 18.61 -7.42 11.71
N THR A 155 19.34 -7.57 10.61
CA THR A 155 19.13 -6.93 9.31
C THR A 155 19.24 -7.98 8.20
N GLY A 156 18.68 -7.71 7.05
CA GLY A 156 18.84 -8.61 5.90
C GLY A 156 17.61 -8.73 5.01
N THR A 157 17.49 -9.87 4.34
CA THR A 157 16.40 -10.15 3.41
C THR A 157 15.45 -11.20 3.99
N ILE A 158 14.15 -10.93 3.93
CA ILE A 158 13.08 -11.89 4.22
C ILE A 158 12.40 -12.23 2.90
N ASP A 159 12.62 -13.45 2.42
CA ASP A 159 12.07 -13.94 1.16
C ASP A 159 10.79 -14.74 1.42
N LEU A 160 9.68 -14.26 0.87
CA LEU A 160 8.34 -14.84 0.93
C LEU A 160 7.88 -15.34 -0.45
N SER A 161 8.76 -15.28 -1.46
CA SER A 161 8.45 -15.70 -2.83
C SER A 161 8.38 -17.21 -2.96
N ILE A 162 9.03 -17.95 -2.04
CA ILE A 162 9.09 -19.40 -2.01
C ILE A 162 7.89 -19.94 -1.22
N ASP A 163 7.18 -20.88 -1.80
CA ASP A 163 5.94 -21.41 -1.25
C ASP A 163 6.04 -21.84 0.22
N LYS A 164 5.11 -21.29 1.02
CA LYS A 164 4.82 -21.67 2.41
C LYS A 164 5.98 -21.53 3.41
N ARG A 165 6.99 -20.74 3.09
CA ARG A 165 8.12 -20.48 3.98
C ARG A 165 8.58 -19.03 3.90
N ALA A 166 8.91 -18.45 5.05
CA ALA A 166 9.71 -17.24 5.13
C ALA A 166 11.18 -17.66 5.24
N HIS A 167 12.01 -17.22 4.33
CA HIS A 167 13.44 -17.49 4.37
C HIS A 167 14.18 -16.20 4.74
N PHE A 168 14.84 -16.21 5.90
CA PHE A 168 15.64 -15.08 6.35
C PHE A 168 17.11 -15.30 5.98
N SER A 169 17.70 -14.30 5.34
CA SER A 169 19.13 -14.20 5.02
C SER A 169 19.70 -12.97 5.69
N PRO A 170 20.57 -13.13 6.71
CA PRO A 170 21.24 -12.00 7.36
C PRO A 170 22.03 -11.15 6.36
N GLY A 171 22.01 -9.81 6.54
CA GLY A 171 22.74 -8.84 5.73
C GLY A 171 23.97 -8.30 6.45
#